data_c6c95c595cb79aaf710f5c1c92deeca4
#
_entry.id   c6c95c595cb79aaf710f5c1c92deeca4
#
_cell.length_a   1.000
_cell.length_b   1.000
_cell.length_c   1.000
_cell.angle_alpha   90.00
_cell.angle_beta   90.00
_cell.angle_gamma   90.00
#
_symmetry.space_group_name_H-M   'P 1'
#
loop_
_entity.id
_entity.type
_entity.pdbx_description
1 polymer ?
#
loop_
_entity_poly.entity_id
_entity_poly.type
_entity_poly.pdbx_seq_one_letter_code
_entity_poly.pdbx_strand_id
1 'polypeptide(L)'
;IGFETTAPSTAATLLNNPPENFSVLTYHLLIPPAIDFLLSLGEVKLDGFILPGHVSTIIGSNAYKYISEKWHIPQVVAGFEPLDVLVGIYMLLKQVREGRTEVENEYVRAVRPEGNVKAKEMMKRVFDVVDARWRGIGTIPCSGFKLKKEFENFDASKKFEIAFEEF
;
A
#
# COMPACT_ATOMS: atom_id res chain seq x y z
N ILE A 1 12.45 0.62 -4.49
CA ILE A 1 11.80 -0.33 -3.56
C ILE A 1 10.99 0.47 -2.56
N GLY A 2 9.75 0.08 -2.33
CA GLY A 2 8.89 0.70 -1.33
C GLY A 2 7.44 0.29 -1.47
N PHE A 3 6.59 1.00 -0.77
CA PHE A 3 5.14 0.83 -0.82
C PHE A 3 4.49 2.02 -1.52
N GLU A 4 3.20 2.20 -1.33
CA GLU A 4 2.43 3.30 -1.93
C GLU A 4 2.99 4.69 -1.59
N THR A 5 3.77 4.82 -0.53
CA THR A 5 4.39 6.10 -0.12
C THR A 5 5.45 6.61 -1.08
N THR A 6 6.19 5.71 -1.75
CA THR A 6 7.30 6.06 -2.65
C THR A 6 6.91 6.04 -4.13
N ALA A 7 5.83 5.36 -4.50
CA ALA A 7 5.35 5.29 -5.87
C ALA A 7 4.98 6.66 -6.48
N PRO A 8 4.38 7.64 -5.75
CA PRO A 8 4.08 8.95 -6.30
C PRO A 8 5.30 9.73 -6.76
N SER A 9 6.42 9.68 -6.03
CA SER A 9 7.64 10.38 -6.43
C SER A 9 8.25 9.78 -7.71
N THR A 10 8.26 8.46 -7.84
CA THR A 10 8.67 7.77 -9.06
C THR A 10 7.75 8.15 -10.24
N ALA A 11 6.44 8.16 -10.02
CA ALA A 11 5.48 8.57 -11.05
C ALA A 11 5.70 10.03 -11.47
N ALA A 12 5.88 10.94 -10.52
CA ALA A 12 6.14 12.34 -10.81
C ALA A 12 7.43 12.53 -11.62
N THR A 13 8.50 11.81 -11.28
CA THR A 13 9.76 11.86 -12.04
C THR A 13 9.55 11.43 -13.49
N LEU A 14 8.88 10.31 -13.73
CA LEU A 14 8.63 9.81 -15.09
C LEU A 14 7.73 10.73 -15.91
N LEU A 15 6.73 11.35 -15.27
CA LEU A 15 5.84 12.31 -15.92
C LEU A 15 6.51 13.65 -16.28
N ASN A 16 7.67 13.94 -15.68
CA ASN A 16 8.47 15.15 -15.98
C ASN A 16 9.60 14.91 -16.98
N ASN A 17 9.49 13.85 -17.80
CA ASN A 17 10.44 13.53 -18.86
C ASN A 17 11.89 13.53 -18.37
N PRO A 18 12.29 12.55 -17.54
CA PRO A 18 13.67 12.45 -17.06
C PRO A 18 14.64 12.20 -18.22
N PRO A 19 15.96 12.45 -18.04
CA PRO A 19 16.95 12.26 -19.11
C PRO A 19 17.00 10.79 -19.56
N GLU A 20 17.43 10.55 -20.81
CA GLU A 20 17.43 9.22 -21.46
C GLU A 20 18.25 8.15 -20.70
N ASN A 21 19.28 8.57 -19.98
CA ASN A 21 20.10 7.68 -19.17
C ASN A 21 19.46 7.33 -17.81
N PHE A 22 18.31 7.92 -17.47
CA PHE A 22 17.53 7.55 -16.28
C PHE A 22 16.83 6.20 -16.50
N SER A 23 16.77 5.40 -15.45
CA SER A 23 15.98 4.16 -15.45
C SER A 23 15.50 3.82 -14.04
N VAL A 24 14.43 3.07 -13.97
CA VAL A 24 13.79 2.65 -12.72
C VAL A 24 13.61 1.14 -12.73
N LEU A 25 14.15 0.49 -11.71
CA LEU A 25 13.74 -0.87 -11.38
C LEU A 25 12.58 -0.79 -10.39
N THR A 26 11.36 -0.96 -10.91
CA THR A 26 10.15 -0.80 -10.12
C THR A 26 9.92 -2.00 -9.23
N TYR A 27 9.91 -1.77 -7.92
CA TYR A 27 9.55 -2.75 -6.91
C TYR A 27 8.74 -2.06 -5.80
N HIS A 28 7.54 -1.59 -6.19
CA HIS A 28 6.58 -0.99 -5.28
C HIS A 28 5.47 -2.00 -4.99
N LEU A 29 5.28 -2.30 -3.72
CA LEU A 29 4.28 -3.25 -3.23
C LEU A 29 3.08 -2.52 -2.63
N LEU A 30 1.93 -3.19 -2.60
CA LEU A 30 0.66 -2.62 -2.17
C LEU A 30 0.19 -3.29 -0.88
N ILE A 31 -0.04 -2.50 0.15
CA ILE A 31 -0.39 -2.98 1.50
C ILE A 31 -1.80 -3.61 1.56
N PRO A 32 -2.89 -2.99 1.05
CA PRO A 32 -4.22 -3.56 1.21
C PRO A 32 -4.37 -4.98 0.61
N PRO A 33 -3.89 -5.29 -0.61
CA PRO A 33 -3.93 -6.64 -1.13
C PRO A 33 -3.15 -7.65 -0.30
N ALA A 34 -2.04 -7.23 0.32
CA ALA A 34 -1.25 -8.11 1.17
C ALA A 34 -2.01 -8.47 2.47
N ILE A 35 -2.70 -7.51 3.08
CA ILE A 35 -3.56 -7.76 4.26
C ILE A 35 -4.68 -8.73 3.88
N ASP A 36 -5.38 -8.48 2.76
CA ASP A 36 -6.46 -9.35 2.28
C ASP A 36 -5.97 -10.78 2.02
N PHE A 37 -4.80 -10.91 1.38
CA PHE A 37 -4.18 -12.21 1.13
C PHE A 37 -3.83 -12.95 2.42
N LEU A 38 -3.19 -12.30 3.39
CA LEU A 38 -2.84 -12.89 4.67
C LEU A 38 -4.08 -13.41 5.41
N LEU A 39 -5.16 -12.63 5.43
CA LEU A 39 -6.43 -13.06 6.04
C LEU A 39 -7.05 -14.25 5.30
N SER A 40 -6.86 -14.35 3.98
CA SER A 40 -7.38 -15.47 3.17
C SER A 40 -6.72 -16.80 3.47
N LEU A 41 -5.52 -16.81 4.06
CA LEU A 41 -4.82 -18.04 4.45
C LEU A 41 -5.51 -18.76 5.64
N GLY A 42 -6.35 -18.05 6.40
CA GLY A 42 -7.09 -18.62 7.53
C GLY A 42 -6.24 -18.97 8.76
N GLU A 43 -4.94 -18.79 8.69
CA GLU A 43 -3.99 -19.13 9.78
C GLU A 43 -3.76 -17.96 10.75
N VAL A 44 -4.12 -16.75 10.33
CA VAL A 44 -3.84 -15.50 11.06
C VAL A 44 -4.93 -15.28 12.11
N LYS A 45 -4.57 -15.44 13.38
CA LYS A 45 -5.45 -15.16 14.52
C LYS A 45 -5.20 -13.74 15.02
N LEU A 46 -5.88 -12.78 14.41
CA LEU A 46 -5.82 -11.36 14.80
C LEU A 46 -7.22 -10.82 15.05
N ASP A 47 -7.36 -10.01 16.09
CA ASP A 47 -8.61 -9.36 16.44
C ASP A 47 -8.80 -8.00 15.74
N GLY A 48 -7.77 -7.48 15.09
CA GLY A 48 -7.82 -6.23 14.34
C GLY A 48 -6.45 -5.74 13.85
N PHE A 49 -6.44 -4.63 13.11
CA PHE A 49 -5.21 -4.04 12.56
C PHE A 49 -5.05 -2.57 12.94
N ILE A 50 -3.82 -2.20 13.26
CA ILE A 50 -3.37 -0.81 13.20
C ILE A 50 -2.74 -0.62 11.81
N LEU A 51 -3.35 0.25 11.02
CA LEU A 51 -2.97 0.50 9.64
C LEU A 51 -1.91 1.60 9.53
N PRO A 52 -0.98 1.50 8.55
CA PRO A 52 0.14 2.42 8.42
C PRO A 52 -0.32 3.82 7.98
N GLY A 53 -0.16 4.82 8.85
CA GLY A 53 -0.57 6.21 8.59
C GLY A 53 0.05 6.80 7.34
N HIS A 54 1.36 6.58 7.08
CA HIS A 54 2.02 7.14 5.88
C HIS A 54 1.46 6.57 4.57
N VAL A 55 1.21 5.28 4.48
CA VAL A 55 0.54 4.68 3.32
C VAL A 55 -0.84 5.30 3.15
N SER A 56 -1.57 5.42 4.25
CA SER A 56 -2.94 5.95 4.27
C SER A 56 -3.01 7.43 3.86
N THR A 57 -1.94 8.23 4.02
CA THR A 57 -1.90 9.59 3.45
C THR A 57 -2.00 9.60 1.93
N ILE A 58 -1.52 8.55 1.27
CA ILE A 58 -1.55 8.41 -0.18
C ILE A 58 -2.86 7.78 -0.65
N ILE A 59 -3.21 6.61 -0.11
CA ILE A 59 -4.33 5.81 -0.63
C ILE A 59 -5.68 6.15 0.01
N GLY A 60 -5.67 6.76 1.20
CA GLY A 60 -6.86 7.07 1.99
C GLY A 60 -7.32 5.92 2.88
N SER A 61 -8.08 6.25 3.94
CA SER A 61 -8.65 5.23 4.82
C SER A 61 -9.74 4.38 4.13
N ASN A 62 -10.42 4.92 3.11
CA ASN A 62 -11.40 4.16 2.33
C ASN A 62 -10.82 2.95 1.60
N ALA A 63 -9.51 2.94 1.32
CA ALA A 63 -8.83 1.84 0.64
C ALA A 63 -8.88 0.51 1.41
N TYR A 64 -9.15 0.55 2.71
CA TYR A 64 -9.20 -0.63 3.57
C TYR A 64 -10.63 -1.12 3.89
N LYS A 65 -11.67 -0.36 3.51
CA LYS A 65 -13.07 -0.70 3.85
C LYS A 65 -13.48 -2.09 3.39
N TYR A 66 -13.09 -2.47 2.17
CA TYR A 66 -13.43 -3.79 1.63
C TYR A 66 -12.87 -4.95 2.48
N ILE A 67 -11.74 -4.73 3.18
CA ILE A 67 -11.13 -5.72 4.08
C ILE A 67 -11.99 -5.88 5.32
N SER A 68 -12.40 -4.77 5.97
CA SER A 68 -13.30 -4.81 7.13
C SER A 68 -14.64 -5.45 6.78
N GLU A 69 -15.20 -5.12 5.61
CA GLU A 69 -16.49 -5.66 5.14
C GLU A 69 -16.40 -7.16 4.83
N LYS A 70 -15.32 -7.60 4.18
CA LYS A 70 -15.10 -9.00 3.77
C LYS A 70 -14.78 -9.92 4.95
N TRP A 71 -13.91 -9.45 5.84
CA TRP A 71 -13.34 -10.30 6.90
C TRP A 71 -13.93 -10.02 8.28
N HIS A 72 -14.84 -9.04 8.40
CA HIS A 72 -15.43 -8.62 9.67
C HIS A 72 -14.37 -8.33 10.73
N ILE A 73 -13.30 -7.60 10.32
CA ILE A 73 -12.17 -7.28 11.19
C ILE A 73 -12.06 -5.77 11.40
N PRO A 74 -11.94 -5.28 12.64
CA PRO A 74 -11.77 -3.86 12.93
C PRO A 74 -10.39 -3.37 12.52
N GLN A 75 -10.33 -2.14 12.01
CA GLN A 75 -9.09 -1.51 11.55
C GLN A 75 -9.03 -0.06 12.01
N VAL A 76 -7.85 0.40 12.41
CA VAL A 76 -7.61 1.79 12.78
C VAL A 76 -6.36 2.32 12.07
N VAL A 77 -6.50 3.37 11.28
CA VAL A 77 -5.35 4.11 10.75
C VAL A 77 -4.77 4.96 11.88
N ALA A 78 -3.48 4.80 12.18
CA ALA A 78 -2.80 5.58 13.22
C ALA A 78 -1.53 6.25 12.70
N GLY A 79 -1.15 7.36 13.36
CA GLY A 79 0.14 8.00 13.18
C GLY A 79 1.26 7.24 13.89
N PHE A 80 2.43 7.88 14.03
CA PHE A 80 3.65 7.24 14.51
C PHE A 80 4.14 7.81 15.84
N GLU A 81 3.53 8.88 16.33
CA GLU A 81 3.87 9.43 17.63
C GLU A 81 3.34 8.50 18.74
N PRO A 82 3.98 8.44 19.91
CA PRO A 82 3.54 7.57 20.99
C PRO A 82 2.05 7.74 21.34
N LEU A 83 1.55 8.97 21.29
CA LEU A 83 0.14 9.25 21.56
C LEU A 83 -0.78 8.72 20.44
N ASP A 84 -0.38 8.88 19.18
CA ASP A 84 -1.14 8.34 18.03
C ASP A 84 -1.32 6.83 18.17
N VAL A 85 -0.23 6.13 18.50
CA VAL A 85 -0.25 4.66 18.67
C VAL A 85 -1.15 4.26 19.82
N LEU A 86 -1.07 4.94 20.98
CA LEU A 86 -1.90 4.65 22.14
C LEU A 86 -3.39 4.90 21.86
N VAL A 87 -3.72 6.01 21.18
CA VAL A 87 -5.10 6.32 20.80
C VAL A 87 -5.60 5.31 19.76
N GLY A 88 -4.77 4.94 18.78
CA GLY A 88 -5.10 3.92 17.79
C GLY A 88 -5.41 2.57 18.44
N ILE A 89 -4.58 2.13 19.40
CA ILE A 89 -4.83 0.91 20.20
C ILE A 89 -6.14 1.02 20.96
N TYR A 90 -6.39 2.15 21.65
CA TYR A 90 -7.63 2.36 22.39
C TYR A 90 -8.87 2.27 21.48
N MET A 91 -8.83 2.91 20.30
CA MET A 91 -9.93 2.87 19.32
C MET A 91 -10.17 1.44 18.84
N LEU A 92 -9.09 0.69 18.56
CA LEU A 92 -9.18 -0.69 18.10
C LEU A 92 -9.81 -1.60 19.18
N LEU A 93 -9.33 -1.51 20.43
CA LEU A 93 -9.88 -2.27 21.56
C LEU A 93 -11.35 -1.92 21.82
N LYS A 94 -11.73 -0.65 21.64
CA LYS A 94 -13.12 -0.22 21.74
C LYS A 94 -13.99 -0.89 20.67
N GLN A 95 -13.56 -0.94 19.41
CA GLN A 95 -14.27 -1.65 18.35
C GLN A 95 -14.42 -3.14 18.66
N VAL A 96 -13.34 -3.81 19.08
CA VAL A 96 -13.37 -5.24 19.47
C VAL A 96 -14.39 -5.48 20.58
N ARG A 97 -14.39 -4.68 21.64
CA ARG A 97 -15.34 -4.78 22.76
C ARG A 97 -16.78 -4.56 22.35
N GLU A 98 -17.02 -3.64 21.38
CA GLU A 98 -18.36 -3.28 20.90
C GLU A 98 -18.84 -4.18 19.75
N GLY A 99 -18.00 -5.11 19.27
CA GLY A 99 -18.31 -5.97 18.13
C GLY A 99 -18.44 -5.21 16.82
N ARG A 100 -17.77 -4.05 16.68
CA ARG A 100 -17.74 -3.26 15.44
C ARG A 100 -16.56 -3.67 14.58
N THR A 101 -16.72 -3.57 13.28
CA THR A 101 -15.71 -3.95 12.28
C THR A 101 -15.58 -2.87 11.22
N GLU A 102 -15.20 -1.68 11.63
CA GLU A 102 -15.10 -0.50 10.78
C GLU A 102 -13.63 -0.11 10.55
N VAL A 103 -13.41 0.77 9.56
CA VAL A 103 -12.14 1.45 9.39
C VAL A 103 -12.24 2.82 10.05
N GLU A 104 -11.64 2.97 11.22
CA GLU A 104 -11.53 4.26 11.92
C GLU A 104 -10.19 4.92 11.59
N ASN A 105 -10.13 6.25 11.69
CA ASN A 105 -8.94 7.03 11.39
C ASN A 105 -8.59 7.90 12.59
N GLU A 106 -7.54 7.54 13.31
CA GLU A 106 -6.95 8.37 14.37
C GLU A 106 -6.14 9.51 13.75
N TYR A 107 -5.42 9.25 12.65
CA TYR A 107 -4.46 10.17 12.04
C TYR A 107 -5.14 11.23 11.15
N VAL A 108 -6.23 11.82 11.62
CA VAL A 108 -7.09 12.76 10.85
C VAL A 108 -6.35 14.02 10.38
N ARG A 109 -5.27 14.42 11.08
CA ARG A 109 -4.45 15.58 10.69
C ARG A 109 -3.68 15.38 9.39
N ALA A 110 -3.46 14.13 8.96
CA ALA A 110 -2.69 13.78 7.77
C ALA A 110 -3.45 12.91 6.77
N VAL A 111 -4.39 12.10 7.22
CA VAL A 111 -5.08 11.10 6.41
C VAL A 111 -6.51 11.55 6.13
N ARG A 112 -6.85 11.64 4.83
CA ARG A 112 -8.21 11.86 4.33
C ARG A 112 -8.82 10.52 3.90
N PRO A 113 -10.16 10.38 3.95
CA PRO A 113 -10.81 9.16 3.49
C PRO A 113 -10.46 8.75 2.06
N GLU A 114 -10.39 9.71 1.15
CA GLU A 114 -10.03 9.53 -0.27
C GLU A 114 -8.52 9.49 -0.54
N GLY A 115 -7.69 9.86 0.45
CA GLY A 115 -6.24 9.98 0.30
C GLY A 115 -5.80 11.19 -0.53
N ASN A 116 -4.61 11.11 -1.10
CA ASN A 116 -4.06 12.13 -1.99
C ASN A 116 -4.49 11.84 -3.44
N VAL A 117 -5.55 12.50 -3.88
CA VAL A 117 -6.14 12.32 -5.22
C VAL A 117 -5.09 12.56 -6.32
N LYS A 118 -4.29 13.63 -6.22
CA LYS A 118 -3.26 13.97 -7.20
C LYS A 118 -2.18 12.89 -7.29
N ALA A 119 -1.72 12.36 -6.16
CA ALA A 119 -0.74 11.27 -6.13
C ALA A 119 -1.32 10.00 -6.77
N LYS A 120 -2.56 9.66 -6.46
CA LYS A 120 -3.26 8.50 -7.04
C LYS A 120 -3.43 8.62 -8.55
N GLU A 121 -3.77 9.80 -9.04
CA GLU A 121 -3.88 10.06 -10.49
C GLU A 121 -2.52 9.92 -11.19
N MET A 122 -1.43 10.46 -10.63
CA MET A 122 -0.09 10.28 -11.17
C MET A 122 0.32 8.81 -11.21
N MET A 123 0.11 8.07 -10.12
CA MET A 123 0.39 6.63 -10.09
C MET A 123 -0.41 5.88 -11.14
N LYS A 124 -1.72 6.15 -11.25
CA LYS A 124 -2.60 5.52 -12.26
C LYS A 124 -2.16 5.79 -13.70
N ARG A 125 -1.54 6.93 -13.97
CA ARG A 125 -1.00 7.26 -15.31
C ARG A 125 0.25 6.46 -15.64
N VAL A 126 1.08 6.14 -14.65
CA VAL A 126 2.42 5.57 -14.85
C VAL A 126 2.46 4.07 -14.64
N PHE A 127 1.65 3.54 -13.72
CA PHE A 127 1.72 2.14 -13.32
C PHE A 127 0.46 1.36 -13.68
N ASP A 128 0.66 0.09 -13.95
CA ASP A 128 -0.35 -0.96 -13.91
C ASP A 128 -0.20 -1.75 -12.62
N VAL A 129 -1.32 -2.21 -12.07
CA VAL A 129 -1.34 -3.13 -10.92
C VAL A 129 -1.11 -4.54 -11.44
N VAL A 130 -0.18 -5.25 -10.81
CA VAL A 130 0.22 -6.61 -11.19
C VAL A 130 0.38 -7.50 -9.96
N ASP A 131 0.43 -8.79 -10.18
CA ASP A 131 0.84 -9.75 -9.16
C ASP A 131 2.30 -9.50 -8.79
N ALA A 132 2.63 -9.55 -7.51
CA ALA A 132 3.98 -9.30 -7.04
C ALA A 132 4.46 -10.40 -6.08
N ARG A 133 5.76 -10.70 -6.15
CA ARG A 133 6.40 -11.65 -5.24
C ARG A 133 6.78 -10.94 -3.95
N TRP A 134 6.29 -11.46 -2.83
CA TRP A 134 6.60 -11.00 -1.48
C TRP A 134 7.56 -11.97 -0.81
N ARG A 135 8.67 -11.45 -0.29
CA ARG A 135 9.66 -12.27 0.40
C ARG A 135 9.03 -12.99 1.61
N GLY A 136 9.23 -14.31 1.67
CA GLY A 136 8.71 -15.14 2.76
C GLY A 136 7.21 -15.50 2.68
N ILE A 137 6.46 -14.92 1.71
CA ILE A 137 5.02 -15.16 1.57
C ILE A 137 4.71 -15.84 0.22
N GLY A 138 5.41 -15.43 -0.85
CA GLY A 138 5.15 -15.90 -2.21
C GLY A 138 4.53 -14.83 -3.09
N THR A 139 3.81 -15.23 -4.13
CA THR A 139 3.16 -14.31 -5.07
C THR A 139 1.76 -13.94 -4.55
N ILE A 140 1.54 -12.64 -4.38
CA ILE A 140 0.24 -12.09 -3.97
C ILE A 140 -0.41 -11.41 -5.18
N PRO A 141 -1.66 -11.76 -5.53
CA PRO A 141 -2.37 -11.14 -6.64
C PRO A 141 -2.57 -9.63 -6.44
N CYS A 142 -2.43 -8.87 -7.53
CA CYS A 142 -2.70 -7.43 -7.56
C CYS A 142 -1.98 -6.62 -6.47
N SER A 143 -0.77 -7.02 -6.07
CA SER A 143 -0.05 -6.47 -4.91
C SER A 143 1.22 -5.68 -5.26
N GLY A 144 1.44 -5.36 -6.51
CA GLY A 144 2.58 -4.57 -6.95
C GLY A 144 2.28 -3.67 -8.13
N PHE A 145 3.23 -2.78 -8.41
CA PHE A 145 3.20 -1.90 -9.56
C PHE A 145 4.24 -2.29 -10.60
N LYS A 146 3.84 -2.22 -11.87
CA LYS A 146 4.71 -2.30 -13.05
C LYS A 146 4.54 -1.03 -13.89
N LEU A 147 5.61 -0.59 -14.55
CA LEU A 147 5.53 0.53 -15.50
C LEU A 147 4.62 0.17 -16.67
N LYS A 148 3.76 1.11 -17.05
CA LYS A 148 2.98 1.01 -18.28
C LYS A 148 3.87 1.03 -19.50
N LYS A 149 3.36 0.50 -20.61
CA LYS A 149 4.08 0.42 -21.89
C LYS A 149 4.65 1.77 -22.35
N GLU A 150 3.96 2.86 -22.08
CA GLU A 150 4.38 4.22 -22.43
C GLU A 150 5.70 4.64 -21.75
N PHE A 151 6.03 4.03 -20.61
CA PHE A 151 7.25 4.29 -19.83
C PHE A 151 8.28 3.17 -19.92
N GLU A 152 8.11 2.23 -20.86
CA GLU A 152 8.96 1.05 -21.02
C GLU A 152 10.44 1.40 -21.25
N ASN A 153 10.71 2.52 -21.92
CA ASN A 153 12.05 3.04 -22.16
C ASN A 153 12.80 3.42 -20.87
N PHE A 154 12.09 3.56 -19.75
CA PHE A 154 12.67 3.81 -18.43
C PHE A 154 12.72 2.56 -17.54
N ASP A 155 12.23 1.42 -18.01
CA ASP A 155 12.23 0.17 -17.23
C ASP A 155 13.63 -0.47 -17.24
N ALA A 156 14.28 -0.44 -16.05
CA ALA A 156 15.61 -1.02 -15.89
C ALA A 156 15.63 -2.54 -16.13
N SER A 157 14.53 -3.25 -15.85
CA SER A 157 14.44 -4.69 -16.10
C SER A 157 14.49 -5.06 -17.59
N LYS A 158 14.20 -4.10 -18.48
CA LYS A 158 14.27 -4.26 -19.92
C LYS A 158 15.58 -3.73 -20.54
N LYS A 159 16.22 -2.78 -19.82
CA LYS A 159 17.48 -2.17 -20.27
C LYS A 159 18.71 -2.99 -19.88
N PHE A 160 18.64 -3.70 -18.76
CA PHE A 160 19.76 -4.40 -18.18
C PHE A 160 19.39 -5.87 -17.95
N GLU A 161 20.35 -6.74 -18.17
CA GLU A 161 20.23 -8.15 -17.76
C GLU A 161 20.43 -8.20 -16.24
N ILE A 162 19.32 -8.41 -15.51
CA ILE A 162 19.33 -8.46 -14.05
C ILE A 162 19.24 -9.92 -13.64
N ALA A 163 20.33 -10.46 -13.12
CA ALA A 163 20.32 -11.79 -12.50
C ALA A 163 19.66 -11.70 -11.12
N PHE A 164 18.64 -12.51 -10.90
CA PHE A 164 18.03 -12.71 -9.58
C PHE A 164 18.54 -14.04 -9.02
N GLU A 165 19.24 -14.00 -7.90
CA GLU A 165 19.49 -15.21 -7.13
C GLU A 165 18.20 -15.60 -6.40
N GLU A 166 17.79 -16.84 -6.54
CA GLU A 166 16.70 -17.41 -5.73
C GLU A 166 17.25 -17.66 -4.31
N PHE A 167 16.70 -16.98 -3.33
CA PHE A 167 16.97 -17.21 -1.91
C PHE A 167 15.89 -18.11 -1.33
#